data_64a82626bce49f89798d72421d34649e
#
_entry.id   64a82626bce49f89798d72421d34649e
#
_cell.length_a   1.000
_cell.length_b   1.000
_cell.length_c   1.000
_cell.angle_alpha   90.00
_cell.angle_beta   90.00
_cell.angle_gamma   90.00
#
_symmetry.space_group_name_H-M   'P 1'
#
loop_
_entity.id
_entity.type
_entity.pdbx_description
1 polymer ?
#
loop_
_entity_poly.entity_id
_entity_poly.type
_entity_poly.pdbx_seq_one_letter_code
_entity_poly.pdbx_strand_id
1 'polypeptide(L)'
;MKRLLTILFLLSLFTNINAQFDTEHWFAPMADASNGSEAQQYIYVSTNESTPFKVDIYNNNVIIGTINNLSKGSPQKFYIPREYIITSNNTEINAKATLGLHLVGEKKFFANLRFSVSNHAEILTSKGKSALGNNFFIGMGEQYLNRSENTNRILNAMIGVIATEDKTTITLSDYDPNVIFSDESTDDSKTISLNKGESYIFEAKISSSLNPNLSGLIGAQLDADKPISVTNGNFLSLAENEGNVDILMDQSVPIERIGTEYVVLKGNGTANGLTNGYTEKSLVIATEDNTEVYVNGSTTPITTLSKGQFYFIRGNFYNPSSNIYNLYIKSTKPIYVYQFLAGTDGTDGTPEFATGGFNFIPALSC
;
A
#
# COMPACT_ATOMS: atom_id res chain seq x y z
N MET A 1 13.98 -37.88 -27.10
CA MET A 1 13.85 -37.50 -25.68
C MET A 1 14.37 -36.10 -25.40
N LYS A 2 15.63 -35.70 -25.67
CA LYS A 2 16.13 -34.35 -25.38
C LYS A 2 15.32 -33.20 -25.99
N ARG A 3 14.86 -33.32 -27.26
CA ARG A 3 14.03 -32.28 -27.91
C ARG A 3 12.63 -32.16 -27.32
N LEU A 4 12.06 -33.26 -26.80
CA LEU A 4 10.75 -33.26 -26.16
C LEU A 4 10.81 -32.57 -24.77
N LEU A 5 11.90 -32.81 -24.03
CA LEU A 5 12.14 -32.12 -22.75
C LEU A 5 12.36 -30.60 -22.94
N THR A 6 13.05 -30.19 -24.02
CA THR A 6 13.25 -28.75 -24.30
C THR A 6 11.94 -28.07 -24.69
N ILE A 7 11.04 -28.71 -25.39
CA ILE A 7 9.72 -28.19 -25.74
C ILE A 7 8.82 -28.14 -24.48
N LEU A 8 8.85 -29.12 -23.60
CA LEU A 8 8.13 -29.09 -22.32
C LEU A 8 8.67 -27.94 -21.41
N PHE A 9 9.98 -27.71 -21.38
CA PHE A 9 10.59 -26.64 -20.60
C PHE A 9 10.24 -25.24 -21.18
N LEU A 10 10.17 -25.09 -22.50
CA LEU A 10 9.72 -23.87 -23.14
C LEU A 10 8.22 -23.60 -22.96
N LEU A 11 7.37 -24.62 -22.87
CA LEU A 11 5.95 -24.47 -22.59
C LEU A 11 5.64 -24.11 -21.15
N SER A 12 6.53 -24.40 -20.19
CA SER A 12 6.37 -24.02 -18.79
C SER A 12 6.71 -22.54 -18.50
N LEU A 13 7.27 -21.81 -19.49
CA LEU A 13 7.63 -20.39 -19.34
C LEU A 13 6.50 -19.40 -19.68
N PHE A 14 5.34 -19.88 -20.11
CA PHE A 14 4.17 -19.02 -20.35
C PHE A 14 3.17 -19.06 -19.18
N THR A 15 3.64 -18.84 -17.96
CA THR A 15 2.73 -18.43 -16.89
C THR A 15 2.37 -16.97 -17.12
N ASN A 16 1.15 -16.72 -17.60
CA ASN A 16 0.60 -15.37 -17.63
C ASN A 16 0.52 -14.85 -16.19
N ILE A 17 1.47 -14.03 -15.78
CA ILE A 17 1.46 -13.35 -14.49
C ILE A 17 0.49 -12.19 -14.62
N ASN A 18 -0.77 -12.43 -14.29
CA ASN A 18 -1.81 -11.41 -14.18
C ASN A 18 -2.02 -11.11 -12.69
N ALA A 19 -1.10 -10.36 -12.09
CA ALA A 19 -1.11 -10.09 -10.65
C ALA A 19 -2.40 -9.43 -10.14
N GLN A 20 -3.04 -8.58 -10.96
CA GLN A 20 -4.27 -7.84 -10.60
C GLN A 20 -5.55 -8.47 -11.17
N PHE A 21 -5.43 -9.48 -12.01
CA PHE A 21 -6.55 -10.13 -12.69
C PHE A 21 -6.72 -11.54 -12.13
N ASP A 22 -7.57 -11.67 -11.12
CA ASP A 22 -7.75 -12.91 -10.35
C ASP A 22 -9.22 -13.22 -10.08
N THR A 23 -9.49 -14.40 -9.55
CA THR A 23 -10.83 -14.83 -9.12
C THR A 23 -11.14 -14.43 -7.68
N GLU A 24 -10.15 -13.89 -6.96
CA GLU A 24 -10.27 -13.61 -5.54
C GLU A 24 -9.50 -12.32 -5.18
N HIS A 25 -10.14 -11.43 -4.44
CA HIS A 25 -9.57 -10.15 -4.01
C HIS A 25 -9.89 -9.88 -2.55
N TRP A 26 -8.90 -9.38 -1.81
CA TRP A 26 -9.02 -9.04 -0.40
C TRP A 26 -8.65 -7.57 -0.19
N PHE A 27 -9.38 -6.89 0.68
CA PHE A 27 -9.10 -5.53 1.12
C PHE A 27 -9.07 -5.51 2.64
N ALA A 28 -7.91 -5.27 3.22
CA ALA A 28 -7.74 -5.11 4.65
C ALA A 28 -8.32 -3.77 5.14
N PRO A 29 -8.71 -3.65 6.41
CA PRO A 29 -9.37 -2.46 6.94
C PRO A 29 -8.46 -1.26 7.08
N MET A 30 -9.06 -0.09 7.30
CA MET A 30 -8.39 1.18 7.46
C MET A 30 -8.94 1.96 8.67
N ALA A 31 -8.06 2.68 9.36
CA ALA A 31 -8.44 3.58 10.44
C ALA A 31 -8.49 5.02 9.92
N ASP A 32 -9.65 5.65 10.05
CA ASP A 32 -9.83 7.07 9.79
C ASP A 32 -9.65 7.87 11.07
N ALA A 33 -8.54 8.54 11.18
CA ALA A 33 -8.26 9.41 12.33
C ALA A 33 -8.99 10.75 12.26
N SER A 34 -9.55 11.15 11.11
CA SER A 34 -10.14 12.46 10.90
C SER A 34 -11.54 12.63 11.49
N ASN A 35 -12.21 11.56 11.94
CA ASN A 35 -13.66 11.54 12.23
C ASN A 35 -14.50 12.09 11.07
N GLY A 36 -13.99 11.96 9.85
CA GLY A 36 -14.62 12.51 8.66
C GLY A 36 -16.03 11.96 8.48
N SER A 37 -16.99 12.85 8.36
CA SER A 37 -18.33 12.51 7.97
C SER A 37 -18.35 12.13 6.49
N GLU A 38 -19.11 11.09 6.17
CA GLU A 38 -19.61 10.80 4.82
C GLU A 38 -18.56 10.46 3.77
N ALA A 39 -17.87 9.36 4.00
CA ALA A 39 -17.16 8.75 2.90
C ALA A 39 -18.11 7.85 2.10
N GLN A 40 -18.17 8.06 0.80
CA GLN A 40 -18.77 7.09 -0.12
C GLN A 40 -17.72 6.09 -0.52
N GLN A 41 -17.98 4.81 -0.26
CA GLN A 41 -17.09 3.74 -0.70
C GLN A 41 -17.79 2.89 -1.75
N TYR A 42 -17.04 2.56 -2.78
CA TYR A 42 -17.51 1.67 -3.83
C TYR A 42 -16.42 0.67 -4.20
N ILE A 43 -16.81 -0.58 -4.33
CA ILE A 43 -16.04 -1.55 -5.10
C ILE A 43 -16.39 -1.36 -6.57
N TYR A 44 -15.36 -1.17 -7.40
CA TYR A 44 -15.46 -1.20 -8.86
C TYR A 44 -14.81 -2.48 -9.36
N VAL A 45 -15.53 -3.19 -10.22
CA VAL A 45 -15.03 -4.42 -10.83
C VAL A 45 -15.14 -4.35 -12.35
N SER A 46 -14.15 -4.94 -13.02
CA SER A 46 -14.13 -5.09 -14.47
C SER A 46 -13.47 -6.41 -14.87
N THR A 47 -13.74 -6.88 -16.10
CA THR A 47 -13.20 -8.16 -16.58
C THR A 47 -12.96 -8.14 -18.08
N ASN A 48 -12.10 -9.03 -18.54
CA ASN A 48 -11.92 -9.36 -19.96
C ASN A 48 -12.78 -10.54 -20.42
N GLU A 49 -13.55 -11.17 -19.51
CA GLU A 49 -14.40 -12.31 -19.79
C GLU A 49 -15.66 -11.91 -20.54
N SER A 50 -15.91 -12.53 -21.68
CA SER A 50 -17.08 -12.20 -22.51
C SER A 50 -18.38 -12.81 -21.99
N THR A 51 -18.32 -13.96 -21.31
CA THR A 51 -19.50 -14.59 -20.72
C THR A 51 -19.76 -13.98 -19.34
N PRO A 52 -20.96 -13.46 -19.10
CA PRO A 52 -21.34 -12.89 -17.80
C PRO A 52 -21.16 -13.90 -16.66
N PHE A 53 -20.77 -13.40 -15.49
CA PHE A 53 -20.59 -14.20 -14.28
C PHE A 53 -20.86 -13.38 -13.02
N LYS A 54 -20.91 -14.08 -11.89
CA LYS A 54 -21.21 -13.52 -10.59
C LYS A 54 -19.94 -13.25 -9.78
N VAL A 55 -19.96 -12.15 -8.98
CA VAL A 55 -18.97 -11.85 -7.95
C VAL A 55 -19.71 -11.67 -6.62
N ASP A 56 -19.39 -12.48 -5.62
CA ASP A 56 -19.88 -12.33 -4.26
C ASP A 56 -18.92 -11.48 -3.43
N ILE A 57 -19.46 -10.62 -2.58
CA ILE A 57 -18.73 -9.72 -1.70
C ILE A 57 -19.03 -10.13 -0.26
N TYR A 58 -17.99 -10.44 0.48
CA TYR A 58 -18.06 -10.88 1.87
C TYR A 58 -17.46 -9.84 2.81
N ASN A 59 -18.05 -9.70 3.99
CA ASN A 59 -17.43 -9.15 5.18
C ASN A 59 -17.48 -10.22 6.27
N ASN A 60 -16.37 -10.51 6.92
CA ASN A 60 -16.27 -11.54 7.97
C ASN A 60 -17.02 -12.86 7.62
N ASN A 61 -16.75 -13.40 6.41
CA ASN A 61 -17.36 -14.62 5.86
C ASN A 61 -18.89 -14.56 5.61
N VAL A 62 -19.53 -13.42 5.79
CA VAL A 62 -20.95 -13.20 5.49
C VAL A 62 -21.08 -12.46 4.15
N ILE A 63 -21.91 -12.96 3.24
CA ILE A 63 -22.20 -12.26 1.98
C ILE A 63 -22.98 -10.98 2.30
N ILE A 64 -22.40 -9.83 1.97
CA ILE A 64 -23.01 -8.51 2.09
C ILE A 64 -23.54 -7.97 0.77
N GLY A 65 -23.15 -8.58 -0.33
CA GLY A 65 -23.62 -8.22 -1.65
C GLY A 65 -23.16 -9.16 -2.74
N THR A 66 -23.83 -9.06 -3.89
CA THR A 66 -23.50 -9.83 -5.08
C THR A 66 -23.61 -8.94 -6.30
N ILE A 67 -22.58 -8.93 -7.13
CA ILE A 67 -22.56 -8.32 -8.44
C ILE A 67 -22.91 -9.41 -9.43
N ASN A 68 -24.02 -9.24 -10.14
CA ASN A 68 -24.45 -10.17 -11.18
C ASN A 68 -24.06 -9.64 -12.57
N ASN A 69 -23.84 -10.55 -13.52
CA ASN A 69 -23.63 -10.22 -14.94
C ASN A 69 -22.38 -9.38 -15.23
N LEU A 70 -21.30 -9.54 -14.45
CA LEU A 70 -20.02 -8.94 -14.79
C LEU A 70 -19.48 -9.54 -16.07
N SER A 71 -19.19 -8.72 -17.09
CA SER A 71 -18.65 -9.16 -18.37
C SER A 71 -17.82 -8.07 -19.04
N LYS A 72 -17.05 -8.46 -20.05
CA LYS A 72 -16.25 -7.52 -20.86
C LYS A 72 -17.11 -6.40 -21.43
N GLY A 73 -16.66 -5.14 -21.22
CA GLY A 73 -17.39 -3.94 -21.66
C GLY A 73 -18.56 -3.53 -20.76
N SER A 74 -18.83 -4.29 -19.68
CA SER A 74 -19.87 -3.98 -18.69
C SER A 74 -19.30 -3.96 -17.27
N PRO A 75 -18.42 -2.97 -16.93
CA PRO A 75 -17.92 -2.82 -15.58
C PRO A 75 -19.06 -2.53 -14.62
N GLN A 76 -18.91 -2.99 -13.39
CA GLN A 76 -19.92 -2.85 -12.34
C GLN A 76 -19.34 -2.14 -11.13
N LYS A 77 -20.23 -1.55 -10.32
CA LYS A 77 -19.89 -1.01 -9.02
C LYS A 77 -20.88 -1.46 -7.96
N PHE A 78 -20.38 -1.59 -6.73
CA PHE A 78 -21.19 -1.93 -5.57
C PHE A 78 -20.86 -0.96 -4.43
N TYR A 79 -21.89 -0.36 -3.82
CA TYR A 79 -21.74 0.52 -2.66
C TYR A 79 -21.35 -0.33 -1.43
N ILE A 80 -20.31 0.09 -0.72
CA ILE A 80 -19.87 -0.52 0.52
C ILE A 80 -20.16 0.45 1.66
N PRO A 81 -21.01 0.11 2.62
CA PRO A 81 -21.13 0.86 3.86
C PRO A 81 -19.77 0.99 4.57
N ARG A 82 -19.51 2.19 5.11
CA ARG A 82 -18.22 2.53 5.72
C ARG A 82 -17.79 1.53 6.79
N GLU A 83 -18.73 1.14 7.63
CA GLU A 83 -18.53 0.22 8.76
C GLU A 83 -18.00 -1.17 8.40
N TYR A 84 -17.92 -1.51 7.12
CA TYR A 84 -17.32 -2.77 6.68
C TYR A 84 -15.83 -2.69 6.39
N ILE A 85 -15.26 -1.49 6.25
CA ILE A 85 -13.86 -1.36 5.78
C ILE A 85 -13.08 -0.23 6.45
N ILE A 86 -13.76 0.84 6.88
CA ILE A 86 -13.11 2.01 7.49
C ILE A 86 -13.74 2.25 8.87
N THR A 87 -12.90 2.44 9.88
CA THR A 87 -13.36 2.77 11.23
C THR A 87 -12.66 3.99 11.81
N SER A 88 -13.38 4.71 12.66
CA SER A 88 -12.84 5.70 13.60
C SER A 88 -13.06 5.29 15.05
N ASN A 89 -13.57 4.07 15.27
CA ASN A 89 -13.88 3.54 16.58
C ASN A 89 -12.61 2.96 17.23
N ASN A 90 -12.17 3.57 18.32
CA ASN A 90 -10.97 3.12 19.06
C ASN A 90 -11.08 1.67 19.59
N THR A 91 -12.28 1.08 19.69
CA THR A 91 -12.44 -0.32 20.10
C THR A 91 -12.18 -1.32 18.98
N GLU A 92 -11.98 -0.84 17.75
CA GLU A 92 -11.68 -1.63 16.55
C GLU A 92 -10.27 -1.36 16.03
N ILE A 93 -9.57 -0.36 16.60
CA ILE A 93 -8.20 0.00 16.28
C ILE A 93 -7.28 -0.54 17.37
N ASN A 94 -6.15 -1.12 17.00
CA ASN A 94 -5.28 -1.91 17.89
C ASN A 94 -6.04 -3.01 18.65
N ALA A 95 -7.09 -3.51 18.04
CA ALA A 95 -7.96 -4.55 18.56
C ALA A 95 -8.44 -5.48 17.43
N LYS A 96 -8.86 -6.69 17.80
CA LYS A 96 -9.49 -7.61 16.87
C LYS A 96 -10.83 -7.05 16.42
N ALA A 97 -11.06 -7.04 15.10
CA ALA A 97 -12.26 -6.53 14.47
C ALA A 97 -12.75 -7.48 13.35
N THR A 98 -13.90 -7.17 12.76
CA THR A 98 -14.50 -7.91 11.65
C THR A 98 -14.61 -7.05 10.39
N LEU A 99 -13.70 -6.08 10.28
CA LEU A 99 -13.61 -5.16 9.14
C LEU A 99 -12.80 -5.78 7.99
N GLY A 100 -13.07 -5.29 6.79
CA GLY A 100 -12.38 -5.74 5.58
C GLY A 100 -13.31 -6.49 4.62
N LEU A 101 -12.86 -6.66 3.40
CA LEU A 101 -13.68 -7.25 2.33
C LEU A 101 -12.95 -8.41 1.68
N HIS A 102 -13.73 -9.42 1.30
CA HIS A 102 -13.29 -10.52 0.49
C HIS A 102 -14.25 -10.69 -0.69
N LEU A 103 -13.73 -10.61 -1.91
CA LEU A 103 -14.50 -10.75 -3.15
C LEU A 103 -14.13 -12.06 -3.83
N VAL A 104 -15.14 -12.81 -4.26
CA VAL A 104 -14.97 -14.09 -4.97
C VAL A 104 -15.79 -14.07 -6.24
N GLY A 105 -15.13 -14.21 -7.38
CA GLY A 105 -15.75 -14.33 -8.70
C GLY A 105 -15.65 -15.72 -9.27
N GLU A 106 -16.65 -16.12 -10.05
CA GLU A 106 -16.63 -17.38 -10.79
C GLU A 106 -15.53 -17.42 -11.85
N LYS A 107 -15.09 -16.25 -12.32
CA LYS A 107 -13.99 -16.05 -13.27
C LYS A 107 -13.10 -14.89 -12.82
N LYS A 108 -11.99 -14.69 -13.52
CA LYS A 108 -11.05 -13.61 -13.22
C LYS A 108 -11.64 -12.23 -13.47
N PHE A 109 -11.31 -11.29 -12.57
CA PHE A 109 -11.73 -9.88 -12.66
C PHE A 109 -10.69 -8.97 -12.02
N PHE A 110 -10.80 -7.67 -12.26
CA PHE A 110 -10.09 -6.61 -11.57
C PHE A 110 -11.00 -6.02 -10.51
N ALA A 111 -10.45 -5.65 -9.36
CA ALA A 111 -11.19 -4.98 -8.29
C ALA A 111 -10.44 -3.77 -7.76
N ASN A 112 -11.17 -2.66 -7.60
CA ASN A 112 -10.70 -1.43 -6.97
C ASN A 112 -11.67 -1.01 -5.88
N LEU A 113 -11.16 -0.64 -4.72
CA LEU A 113 -11.91 0.06 -3.69
C LEU A 113 -11.65 1.56 -3.84
N ARG A 114 -12.71 2.32 -4.11
CA ARG A 114 -12.68 3.78 -4.10
C ARG A 114 -13.37 4.29 -2.86
N PHE A 115 -12.70 5.16 -2.14
CA PHE A 115 -13.23 5.76 -0.91
C PHE A 115 -12.82 7.22 -0.81
N SER A 116 -13.58 7.98 -0.04
CA SER A 116 -13.31 9.39 0.22
C SER A 116 -13.71 9.79 1.63
N VAL A 117 -13.03 10.78 2.17
CA VAL A 117 -13.37 11.46 3.43
C VAL A 117 -13.22 12.95 3.21
N SER A 118 -14.25 13.71 3.56
CA SER A 118 -14.26 15.18 3.35
C SER A 118 -13.81 15.55 1.94
N ASN A 119 -12.65 16.18 1.80
CA ASN A 119 -12.09 16.63 0.51
C ASN A 119 -11.01 15.68 -0.05
N HIS A 120 -10.81 14.50 0.54
CA HIS A 120 -9.77 13.56 0.17
C HIS A 120 -10.38 12.28 -0.39
N ALA A 121 -9.74 11.68 -1.38
CA ALA A 121 -10.17 10.42 -1.96
C ALA A 121 -8.97 9.57 -2.38
N GLU A 122 -9.13 8.26 -2.32
CA GLU A 122 -8.09 7.31 -2.76
C GLU A 122 -8.72 6.12 -3.49
N ILE A 123 -7.88 5.42 -4.26
CA ILE A 123 -8.22 4.20 -4.98
C ILE A 123 -7.22 3.11 -4.62
N LEU A 124 -7.66 2.15 -3.84
CA LEU A 124 -6.89 0.93 -3.60
C LEU A 124 -7.14 -0.08 -4.71
N THR A 125 -6.12 -0.40 -5.49
CA THR A 125 -6.19 -1.45 -6.49
C THR A 125 -5.78 -2.78 -5.87
N SER A 126 -6.69 -3.75 -5.86
CA SER A 126 -6.35 -5.07 -5.39
C SER A 126 -5.39 -5.78 -6.34
N LYS A 127 -4.36 -6.38 -5.76
CA LYS A 127 -3.35 -7.16 -6.49
C LYS A 127 -3.69 -8.66 -6.53
N GLY A 128 -4.97 -9.03 -6.20
CA GLY A 128 -5.45 -10.40 -6.20
C GLY A 128 -4.67 -11.30 -5.25
N LYS A 129 -4.52 -12.57 -5.60
CA LYS A 129 -3.74 -13.53 -4.80
C LYS A 129 -2.25 -13.20 -4.73
N SER A 130 -1.73 -12.35 -5.61
CA SER A 130 -0.34 -11.90 -5.54
C SER A 130 -0.05 -11.00 -4.34
N ALA A 131 -1.08 -10.39 -3.73
CA ALA A 131 -0.94 -9.64 -2.49
C ALA A 131 -1.07 -10.50 -1.23
N LEU A 132 -1.37 -11.78 -1.36
CA LEU A 132 -1.49 -12.70 -0.22
C LEU A 132 -0.12 -13.34 0.07
N GLY A 133 0.29 -13.31 1.31
CA GLY A 133 1.54 -13.93 1.76
C GLY A 133 1.75 -13.86 3.25
N ASN A 134 2.95 -14.24 3.65
CA ASN A 134 3.28 -14.46 5.05
C ASN A 134 4.26 -13.43 5.62
N ASN A 135 5.06 -12.78 4.77
CA ASN A 135 6.14 -11.89 5.21
C ASN A 135 6.11 -10.59 4.42
N PHE A 136 6.10 -9.46 5.13
CA PHE A 136 6.02 -8.13 4.54
C PHE A 136 6.97 -7.17 5.26
N PHE A 137 7.45 -6.15 4.53
CA PHE A 137 8.04 -4.95 5.12
C PHE A 137 7.13 -3.75 4.82
N ILE A 138 6.89 -2.93 5.82
CA ILE A 138 5.85 -1.92 5.80
C ILE A 138 6.35 -0.63 5.15
N GLY A 139 5.65 -0.17 4.13
CA GLY A 139 5.85 1.14 3.51
C GLY A 139 4.75 2.12 3.89
N MET A 140 5.12 3.38 4.12
CA MET A 140 4.17 4.47 4.34
C MET A 140 4.85 5.83 4.16
N GLY A 141 4.07 6.91 4.19
CA GLY A 141 4.61 8.26 4.18
C GLY A 141 5.30 8.61 5.49
N GLU A 142 6.46 9.24 5.40
CA GLU A 142 7.04 9.97 6.51
C GLU A 142 6.16 11.19 6.81
N GLN A 143 5.75 11.34 8.05
CA GLN A 143 4.94 12.48 8.47
C GLN A 143 5.85 13.67 8.81
N TYR A 144 5.43 14.87 8.42
CA TYR A 144 6.17 16.08 8.69
C TYR A 144 5.37 17.01 9.63
N LEU A 145 5.93 17.29 10.80
CA LEU A 145 5.30 18.13 11.81
C LEU A 145 6.07 19.42 12.02
N ASN A 146 5.91 20.39 11.15
CA ASN A 146 6.34 21.75 11.47
C ASN A 146 5.21 22.67 11.93
N ARG A 147 3.99 22.12 12.08
CA ARG A 147 2.83 22.86 12.55
C ARG A 147 2.45 22.47 13.96
N SER A 148 2.28 23.48 14.79
CA SER A 148 1.65 23.39 16.12
C SER A 148 0.17 22.95 16.07
N GLU A 149 -0.37 22.73 14.90
CA GLU A 149 -1.81 22.57 14.64
C GLU A 149 -2.31 21.14 14.67
N ASN A 150 -1.45 20.15 14.86
CA ASN A 150 -1.91 18.77 14.86
C ASN A 150 -2.54 18.33 16.18
N THR A 151 -3.14 19.27 16.90
CA THR A 151 -3.92 18.99 18.11
C THR A 151 -5.16 18.14 17.83
N ASN A 152 -5.63 18.12 16.59
CA ASN A 152 -6.85 17.44 16.17
C ASN A 152 -6.60 16.03 15.59
N ARG A 153 -5.39 15.50 15.72
CA ARG A 153 -5.03 14.13 15.41
C ARG A 153 -5.56 13.57 14.09
N ILE A 154 -5.55 14.35 13.05
CA ILE A 154 -6.02 13.90 11.74
C ILE A 154 -5.01 12.99 11.02
N LEU A 155 -3.75 13.00 11.44
CA LEU A 155 -2.68 12.19 10.84
C LEU A 155 -2.52 10.86 11.58
N ASN A 156 -2.27 9.79 10.84
CA ASN A 156 -1.92 8.50 11.40
C ASN A 156 -0.87 7.77 10.57
N ALA A 157 -0.31 6.71 11.14
CA ALA A 157 0.48 5.68 10.46
C ALA A 157 -0.20 4.35 10.77
N MET A 158 -0.61 3.60 9.75
CA MET A 158 -1.43 2.41 9.98
C MET A 158 -1.07 1.23 9.07
N ILE A 159 -1.33 0.04 9.61
CA ILE A 159 -1.20 -1.24 8.93
C ILE A 159 -2.49 -2.01 9.19
N GLY A 160 -3.35 -2.12 8.20
CA GLY A 160 -4.52 -2.98 8.26
C GLY A 160 -4.17 -4.38 7.79
N VAL A 161 -4.63 -5.39 8.51
CA VAL A 161 -4.45 -6.81 8.15
C VAL A 161 -5.78 -7.54 8.20
N ILE A 162 -5.97 -8.51 7.30
CA ILE A 162 -7.10 -9.43 7.31
C ILE A 162 -6.62 -10.86 7.07
N ALA A 163 -7.07 -11.79 7.91
CA ALA A 163 -6.69 -13.18 7.81
C ALA A 163 -7.51 -13.91 6.74
N THR A 164 -6.83 -14.72 5.91
CA THR A 164 -7.47 -15.54 4.87
C THR A 164 -7.84 -16.94 5.35
N GLU A 165 -7.31 -17.34 6.51
CA GLU A 165 -7.51 -18.65 7.14
C GLU A 165 -7.75 -18.53 8.64
N ASP A 166 -8.37 -19.58 9.23
CA ASP A 166 -8.60 -19.62 10.68
C ASP A 166 -7.30 -19.83 11.47
N LYS A 167 -7.24 -19.26 12.67
CA LYS A 167 -6.12 -19.37 13.60
C LYS A 167 -4.80 -18.91 12.98
N THR A 168 -4.84 -17.80 12.24
CA THR A 168 -3.67 -17.13 11.70
C THR A 168 -3.00 -16.32 12.80
N THR A 169 -1.74 -16.62 13.10
CA THR A 169 -0.91 -15.84 14.03
C THR A 169 -0.12 -14.80 13.23
N ILE A 170 -0.18 -13.55 13.66
CA ILE A 170 0.46 -12.41 12.98
C ILE A 170 1.31 -11.66 14.00
N THR A 171 2.56 -11.36 13.66
CA THR A 171 3.48 -10.60 14.51
C THR A 171 4.00 -9.38 13.74
N LEU A 172 3.82 -8.20 14.31
CA LEU A 172 4.47 -6.95 13.89
C LEU A 172 5.69 -6.74 14.79
N SER A 173 6.87 -6.56 14.19
CA SER A 173 8.15 -6.38 14.89
C SER A 173 9.10 -5.46 14.11
N ASP A 174 10.30 -5.25 14.65
CA ASP A 174 11.40 -4.50 14.00
C ASP A 174 11.00 -3.04 13.62
N TYR A 175 10.02 -2.44 14.31
CA TYR A 175 9.73 -1.02 14.24
C TYR A 175 10.56 -0.23 15.26
N ASP A 176 10.59 1.11 15.16
CA ASP A 176 11.28 1.94 16.15
C ASP A 176 10.74 1.65 17.55
N PRO A 177 11.58 1.25 18.52
CA PRO A 177 11.13 0.85 19.87
C PRO A 177 10.47 1.97 20.67
N ASN A 178 10.55 3.21 20.20
CA ASN A 178 9.88 4.35 20.84
C ASN A 178 8.51 4.68 20.19
N VAL A 179 8.03 3.87 19.27
CA VAL A 179 6.69 4.04 18.69
C VAL A 179 5.64 3.81 19.78
N ILE A 180 4.69 4.73 19.86
CA ILE A 180 3.53 4.64 20.74
C ILE A 180 2.30 4.42 19.86
N PHE A 181 1.62 3.29 20.06
CA PHE A 181 0.39 2.98 19.35
C PHE A 181 -0.78 3.84 19.85
N SER A 182 -1.87 3.90 19.10
CA SER A 182 -3.01 4.74 19.47
C SER A 182 -3.79 4.24 20.69
N ASP A 183 -3.55 3.01 21.13
CA ASP A 183 -3.99 2.45 22.40
C ASP A 183 -3.04 2.72 23.58
N GLU A 184 -2.06 3.60 23.38
CA GLU A 184 -1.00 3.97 24.34
C GLU A 184 0.00 2.82 24.64
N SER A 185 -0.04 1.71 23.94
CA SER A 185 0.92 0.63 24.13
C SER A 185 2.28 0.96 23.49
N THR A 186 3.35 0.42 24.11
CA THR A 186 4.77 0.64 23.73
C THR A 186 5.54 -0.68 23.68
N ASP A 187 4.88 -1.74 23.21
CA ASP A 187 5.47 -3.07 23.12
C ASP A 187 6.58 -3.09 22.04
N ASP A 188 7.64 -3.86 22.25
CA ASP A 188 8.72 -4.08 21.25
C ASP A 188 8.24 -4.92 20.06
N SER A 189 7.16 -5.67 20.22
CA SER A 189 6.48 -6.41 19.17
C SER A 189 5.02 -6.67 19.55
N LYS A 190 4.15 -6.81 18.55
CA LYS A 190 2.73 -7.13 18.76
C LYS A 190 2.38 -8.43 18.05
N THR A 191 1.91 -9.43 18.82
CA THR A 191 1.43 -10.70 18.28
C THR A 191 -0.06 -10.86 18.51
N ILE A 192 -0.79 -11.19 17.45
CA ILE A 192 -2.24 -11.37 17.47
C ILE A 192 -2.61 -12.70 16.79
N SER A 193 -3.82 -13.19 17.06
CA SER A 193 -4.37 -14.35 16.38
C SER A 193 -5.77 -14.04 15.84
N LEU A 194 -5.98 -14.30 14.55
CA LEU A 194 -7.21 -14.03 13.81
C LEU A 194 -7.77 -15.30 13.18
N ASN A 195 -9.09 -15.38 13.06
CA ASN A 195 -9.74 -16.35 12.19
C ASN A 195 -9.99 -15.74 10.81
N LYS A 196 -10.32 -16.59 9.84
CA LYS A 196 -10.65 -16.15 8.48
C LYS A 196 -11.69 -15.03 8.49
N GLY A 197 -11.40 -13.92 7.80
CA GLY A 197 -12.27 -12.76 7.74
C GLY A 197 -12.19 -11.81 8.95
N GLU A 198 -11.56 -12.23 10.06
CA GLU A 198 -11.22 -11.30 11.14
C GLU A 198 -10.01 -10.45 10.74
N SER A 199 -9.92 -9.26 11.32
CA SER A 199 -8.95 -8.26 10.98
C SER A 199 -8.38 -7.54 12.19
N TYR A 200 -7.31 -6.76 11.95
CA TYR A 200 -6.68 -5.91 12.94
C TYR A 200 -6.09 -4.68 12.25
N ILE A 201 -6.08 -3.55 12.93
CA ILE A 201 -5.40 -2.34 12.48
C ILE A 201 -4.35 -1.98 13.53
N PHE A 202 -3.08 -2.10 13.19
CA PHE A 202 -2.00 -1.49 13.96
C PHE A 202 -1.95 -0.01 13.60
N GLU A 203 -2.18 0.86 14.55
CA GLU A 203 -2.14 2.30 14.34
C GLU A 203 -1.24 2.99 15.35
N ALA A 204 -0.32 3.82 14.85
CA ALA A 204 0.45 4.77 15.64
C ALA A 204 -0.12 6.17 15.43
N LYS A 205 -0.38 6.88 16.52
CA LYS A 205 -0.81 8.28 16.48
C LYS A 205 0.31 9.19 16.06
N ILE A 206 0.02 10.14 15.19
CA ILE A 206 0.94 11.21 14.84
C ILE A 206 0.63 12.45 15.66
N SER A 207 1.60 12.91 16.45
CA SER A 207 1.49 14.16 17.20
C SER A 207 2.85 14.84 17.31
N SER A 208 2.86 16.15 17.58
CA SER A 208 4.08 16.94 17.70
C SER A 208 5.02 16.51 18.84
N SER A 209 4.52 15.75 19.80
CA SER A 209 5.30 15.22 20.93
C SER A 209 5.83 13.80 20.68
N LEU A 210 5.42 13.14 19.60
CA LEU A 210 5.74 11.74 19.31
C LEU A 210 6.58 11.60 18.02
N ASN A 211 7.79 12.21 18.02
CA ASN A 211 8.70 12.17 16.88
C ASN A 211 8.97 10.75 16.31
N PRO A 212 9.16 9.68 17.13
CA PRO A 212 9.34 8.34 16.62
C PRO A 212 8.18 7.84 15.74
N ASN A 213 6.96 8.28 16.01
CA ASN A 213 5.78 7.87 15.26
C ASN A 213 5.73 8.48 13.84
N LEU A 214 6.55 9.47 13.52
CA LEU A 214 6.56 10.12 12.20
C LEU A 214 7.00 9.17 11.08
N SER A 215 7.90 8.26 11.38
CA SER A 215 8.45 7.28 10.42
C SER A 215 8.73 5.91 11.04
N GLY A 216 8.49 5.73 12.32
CA GLY A 216 8.93 4.55 13.08
C GLY A 216 8.31 3.22 12.68
N LEU A 217 7.21 3.23 11.93
CA LEU A 217 6.63 2.02 11.34
C LEU A 217 7.15 1.72 9.92
N ILE A 218 7.93 2.63 9.30
CA ILE A 218 8.52 2.36 7.98
C ILE A 218 9.61 1.31 8.12
N GLY A 219 9.50 0.24 7.34
CA GLY A 219 10.44 -0.89 7.38
C GLY A 219 10.16 -1.90 8.48
N ALA A 220 9.12 -1.71 9.29
CA ALA A 220 8.66 -2.73 10.23
C ALA A 220 8.38 -4.06 9.52
N GLN A 221 8.68 -5.16 10.17
CA GLN A 221 8.42 -6.49 9.66
C GLN A 221 7.08 -7.02 10.16
N LEU A 222 6.29 -7.55 9.24
CA LEU A 222 5.01 -8.18 9.54
C LEU A 222 5.07 -9.63 9.07
N ASP A 223 5.04 -10.55 10.03
CA ASP A 223 5.13 -11.99 9.79
C ASP A 223 3.81 -12.68 10.18
N ALA A 224 3.39 -13.64 9.37
CA ALA A 224 2.23 -14.47 9.64
C ALA A 224 2.52 -15.95 9.37
N ASP A 225 1.89 -16.85 10.11
CA ASP A 225 2.02 -18.28 9.89
C ASP A 225 1.15 -18.81 8.72
N LYS A 226 0.21 -17.97 8.25
CA LYS A 226 -0.67 -18.23 7.10
C LYS A 226 -0.87 -16.96 6.27
N PRO A 227 -1.29 -17.08 5.00
CA PRO A 227 -1.42 -15.92 4.11
C PRO A 227 -2.40 -14.88 4.67
N ILE A 228 -2.01 -13.62 4.63
CA ILE A 228 -2.80 -12.45 4.97
C ILE A 228 -2.84 -11.45 3.82
N SER A 229 -3.82 -10.55 3.82
CA SER A 229 -3.80 -9.34 3.00
C SER A 229 -3.48 -8.13 3.87
N VAL A 230 -2.68 -7.21 3.34
CA VAL A 230 -2.18 -6.05 4.07
C VAL A 230 -2.49 -4.76 3.30
N THR A 231 -3.05 -3.77 3.98
CA THR A 231 -3.16 -2.38 3.53
C THR A 231 -2.29 -1.52 4.44
N ASN A 232 -1.37 -0.74 3.88
CA ASN A 232 -0.45 0.08 4.67
C ASN A 232 -0.36 1.50 4.13
N GLY A 233 -0.04 2.42 5.02
CA GLY A 233 0.12 3.83 4.69
C GLY A 233 -0.43 4.76 5.76
N ASN A 234 -0.95 5.91 5.29
CA ASN A 234 -1.45 6.97 6.14
C ASN A 234 -2.85 7.34 5.64
N PHE A 235 -3.86 7.26 6.49
CA PHE A 235 -5.21 7.68 6.10
C PHE A 235 -5.23 9.18 5.77
N LEU A 236 -4.45 9.97 6.50
CA LEU A 236 -4.03 11.30 6.09
C LEU A 236 -2.54 11.48 6.40
N SER A 237 -1.81 12.05 5.46
CA SER A 237 -0.38 12.30 5.54
C SER A 237 -0.09 13.75 5.24
N LEU A 238 0.79 14.36 6.02
CA LEU A 238 1.38 15.64 5.74
C LEU A 238 2.80 15.42 5.21
N ALA A 239 3.00 15.60 3.91
CA ALA A 239 4.32 15.54 3.31
C ALA A 239 5.02 16.89 3.47
N GLU A 240 6.21 16.88 4.09
CA GLU A 240 7.19 17.97 4.18
C GLU A 240 6.64 19.39 4.09
N ASN A 241 6.50 20.10 5.20
CA ASN A 241 6.25 21.56 5.28
C ASN A 241 5.02 22.12 4.55
N GLU A 242 4.24 21.26 3.94
CA GLU A 242 3.19 21.62 3.03
C GLU A 242 1.83 21.59 3.74
N GLY A 243 1.04 22.59 3.50
CA GLY A 243 -0.17 22.84 4.27
C GLY A 243 -1.32 21.88 4.04
N ASN A 244 -1.23 20.98 3.09
CA ASN A 244 -2.29 20.07 2.71
C ASN A 244 -1.95 18.63 3.07
N VAL A 245 -2.93 17.93 3.57
CA VAL A 245 -2.85 16.48 3.86
C VAL A 245 -3.53 15.71 2.74
N ASP A 246 -3.13 14.46 2.52
CA ASP A 246 -3.84 13.56 1.61
C ASP A 246 -3.77 12.11 2.10
N ILE A 247 -4.61 11.25 1.51
CA ILE A 247 -4.61 9.82 1.77
C ILE A 247 -3.46 9.20 0.99
N LEU A 248 -2.54 8.54 1.69
CA LEU A 248 -1.39 7.85 1.10
C LEU A 248 -1.41 6.38 1.50
N MET A 249 -2.11 5.55 0.75
CA MET A 249 -2.32 4.14 1.08
C MET A 249 -2.25 3.25 -0.15
N ASP A 250 -1.71 2.05 0.02
CA ASP A 250 -1.79 0.99 -1.00
C ASP A 250 -1.90 -0.40 -0.35
N GLN A 251 -2.32 -1.36 -1.14
CA GLN A 251 -2.23 -2.77 -0.77
C GLN A 251 -0.77 -3.22 -0.90
N SER A 252 -0.18 -3.72 0.18
CA SER A 252 1.17 -4.27 0.17
C SER A 252 1.22 -5.63 -0.54
N VAL A 253 2.42 -6.05 -0.91
CA VAL A 253 2.70 -7.38 -1.44
C VAL A 253 3.72 -8.09 -0.56
N PRO A 254 3.71 -9.43 -0.48
CA PRO A 254 4.71 -10.17 0.28
C PRO A 254 6.10 -10.14 -0.39
N ILE A 255 7.14 -10.47 0.39
CA ILE A 255 8.54 -10.40 -0.07
C ILE A 255 8.85 -11.25 -1.30
N GLU A 256 8.04 -12.26 -1.60
CA GLU A 256 8.19 -13.11 -2.79
C GLU A 256 7.78 -12.37 -4.09
N ARG A 257 7.25 -11.15 -3.99
CA ARG A 257 6.76 -10.34 -5.12
C ARG A 257 7.58 -9.08 -5.37
N ILE A 258 8.72 -8.96 -4.71
CA ILE A 258 9.65 -7.85 -4.93
C ILE A 258 10.89 -8.34 -5.70
N GLY A 259 11.75 -7.43 -6.08
CA GLY A 259 12.96 -7.75 -6.86
C GLY A 259 14.08 -6.74 -6.63
N THR A 260 14.96 -6.64 -7.61
CA THR A 260 16.16 -5.81 -7.52
C THR A 260 16.25 -4.69 -8.55
N GLU A 261 15.31 -4.64 -9.49
CA GLU A 261 15.33 -3.62 -10.56
C GLU A 261 13.94 -3.01 -10.76
N TYR A 262 13.89 -1.67 -10.84
CA TYR A 262 12.65 -0.91 -10.91
C TYR A 262 12.79 0.28 -11.84
N VAL A 263 11.67 0.68 -12.48
CA VAL A 263 11.56 1.94 -13.20
C VAL A 263 10.37 2.71 -12.63
N VAL A 264 10.63 3.94 -12.22
CA VAL A 264 9.63 4.87 -11.70
C VAL A 264 9.48 6.03 -12.67
N LEU A 265 8.26 6.39 -13.01
CA LEU A 265 7.95 7.56 -13.82
C LEU A 265 7.39 8.66 -12.94
N LYS A 266 7.84 9.89 -13.14
CA LYS A 266 7.30 11.06 -12.45
C LYS A 266 5.82 11.20 -12.72
N GLY A 267 5.07 11.56 -11.69
CA GLY A 267 3.67 11.97 -11.80
C GLY A 267 3.50 13.40 -12.34
N ASN A 268 2.40 14.03 -12.00
CA ASN A 268 2.01 15.35 -12.49
C ASN A 268 2.54 16.53 -11.64
N GLY A 269 3.34 16.26 -10.61
CA GLY A 269 3.90 17.30 -9.77
C GLY A 269 4.84 18.24 -10.55
N THR A 270 5.04 19.46 -10.02
CA THR A 270 5.89 20.46 -10.65
C THR A 270 7.35 20.05 -10.80
N ALA A 271 8.06 20.74 -11.70
CA ALA A 271 9.51 20.72 -11.72
C ALA A 271 10.12 21.17 -10.37
N ASN A 272 9.45 22.03 -9.64
CA ASN A 272 9.86 22.46 -8.29
C ASN A 272 9.74 21.34 -7.26
N GLY A 273 8.70 20.54 -7.32
CA GLY A 273 8.58 19.32 -6.51
C GLY A 273 9.71 18.33 -6.78
N LEU A 274 10.19 18.24 -8.03
CA LEU A 274 11.37 17.44 -8.38
C LEU A 274 12.66 18.03 -7.81
N THR A 275 12.90 19.34 -8.02
CA THR A 275 14.15 19.99 -7.60
C THR A 275 14.28 20.06 -6.09
N ASN A 276 13.20 20.28 -5.38
CA ASN A 276 13.19 20.33 -3.93
C ASN A 276 12.97 18.95 -3.28
N GLY A 277 12.48 17.96 -4.05
CA GLY A 277 12.27 16.58 -3.61
C GLY A 277 11.22 16.42 -2.53
N TYR A 278 10.28 17.35 -2.42
CA TYR A 278 9.32 17.35 -1.31
C TYR A 278 8.29 16.24 -1.44
N THR A 279 7.50 16.24 -2.48
CA THR A 279 6.38 15.32 -2.65
C THR A 279 6.71 14.17 -3.60
N GLU A 280 7.30 14.46 -4.74
CA GLU A 280 7.64 13.44 -5.74
C GLU A 280 8.96 12.75 -5.35
N LYS A 281 8.85 11.58 -4.74
CA LYS A 281 9.98 10.78 -4.26
C LYS A 281 9.67 9.29 -4.34
N SER A 282 10.70 8.45 -4.24
CA SER A 282 10.56 7.01 -4.10
C SER A 282 11.08 6.55 -2.75
N LEU A 283 10.30 5.76 -2.03
CA LEU A 283 10.73 5.06 -0.83
C LEU A 283 11.29 3.71 -1.23
N VAL A 284 12.51 3.39 -0.78
CA VAL A 284 13.10 2.06 -0.87
C VAL A 284 13.27 1.48 0.54
N ILE A 285 12.94 0.20 0.70
CA ILE A 285 13.07 -0.52 1.98
C ILE A 285 13.87 -1.80 1.73
N ALA A 286 14.95 -2.00 2.46
CA ALA A 286 15.77 -3.19 2.37
C ALA A 286 15.16 -4.35 3.15
N THR A 287 15.16 -5.56 2.56
CA THR A 287 14.69 -6.78 3.21
C THR A 287 15.83 -7.61 3.81
N GLU A 288 17.06 -7.24 3.51
CA GLU A 288 18.29 -7.92 3.98
C GLU A 288 19.37 -6.89 4.32
N ASP A 289 20.31 -7.30 5.18
CA ASP A 289 21.49 -6.50 5.54
C ASP A 289 22.44 -6.28 4.35
N ASN A 290 23.18 -5.17 4.39
CA ASN A 290 24.16 -4.80 3.36
C ASN A 290 23.55 -4.74 1.95
N THR A 291 22.35 -4.20 1.84
CA THR A 291 21.67 -3.93 0.57
C THR A 291 22.13 -2.59 -0.01
N GLU A 292 22.91 -2.64 -1.08
CA GLU A 292 23.34 -1.44 -1.81
C GLU A 292 22.29 -1.02 -2.82
N VAL A 293 22.01 0.28 -2.91
CA VAL A 293 21.01 0.87 -3.82
C VAL A 293 21.71 1.80 -4.79
N TYR A 294 21.43 1.61 -6.08
CA TYR A 294 21.99 2.36 -7.20
C TYR A 294 20.87 3.02 -7.99
N VAL A 295 21.16 4.14 -8.62
CA VAL A 295 20.22 4.85 -9.50
C VAL A 295 20.83 5.15 -10.86
N ASN A 296 20.01 5.10 -11.90
CA ASN A 296 20.34 5.57 -13.26
C ASN A 296 21.62 5.00 -13.84
N GLY A 297 21.93 3.74 -13.53
CA GLY A 297 23.12 3.05 -14.04
C GLY A 297 24.43 3.47 -13.37
N SER A 298 24.39 4.22 -12.27
CA SER A 298 25.58 4.52 -11.46
C SER A 298 26.27 3.24 -11.01
N THR A 299 27.60 3.26 -10.96
CA THR A 299 28.44 2.19 -10.37
C THR A 299 28.72 2.42 -8.88
N THR A 300 28.35 3.59 -8.36
CA THR A 300 28.49 3.93 -6.94
C THR A 300 27.11 3.90 -6.31
N PRO A 301 26.90 3.18 -5.19
CA PRO A 301 25.63 3.15 -4.50
C PRO A 301 25.31 4.53 -3.92
N ILE A 302 24.04 4.92 -3.95
CA ILE A 302 23.58 6.14 -3.28
C ILE A 302 23.41 5.92 -1.77
N THR A 303 23.20 4.66 -1.36
CA THR A 303 23.11 4.25 0.04
C THR A 303 23.34 2.75 0.17
N THR A 304 23.71 2.32 1.37
CA THR A 304 23.73 0.91 1.81
C THR A 304 22.84 0.79 3.03
N LEU A 305 21.90 -0.15 2.99
CA LEU A 305 20.86 -0.32 4.00
C LEU A 305 21.01 -1.67 4.71
N SER A 306 20.70 -1.70 6.00
CA SER A 306 20.43 -2.92 6.75
C SER A 306 18.97 -3.35 6.58
N LYS A 307 18.65 -4.59 6.95
CA LYS A 307 17.28 -5.12 6.96
C LYS A 307 16.32 -4.17 7.69
N GLY A 308 15.19 -3.86 7.09
CA GLY A 308 14.18 -2.93 7.61
C GLY A 308 14.54 -1.45 7.46
N GLN A 309 15.79 -1.10 7.15
CA GLN A 309 16.13 0.29 6.88
C GLN A 309 15.57 0.77 5.54
N PHE A 310 15.30 2.07 5.48
CA PHE A 310 14.72 2.70 4.31
C PHE A 310 15.48 3.95 3.88
N TYR A 311 15.26 4.38 2.64
CA TYR A 311 15.81 5.60 2.09
C TYR A 311 14.82 6.23 1.13
N PHE A 312 14.65 7.57 1.20
CA PHE A 312 13.87 8.35 0.24
C PHE A 312 14.76 8.83 -0.91
N ILE A 313 14.54 8.31 -2.09
CA ILE A 313 15.18 8.80 -3.33
C ILE A 313 14.36 9.98 -3.81
N ARG A 314 14.93 11.18 -3.69
CA ARG A 314 14.24 12.44 -3.95
C ARG A 314 14.24 12.81 -5.44
N GLY A 315 13.43 13.80 -5.79
CA GLY A 315 13.16 14.20 -7.17
C GLY A 315 14.38 14.60 -7.99
N ASN A 316 15.48 15.06 -7.37
CA ASN A 316 16.71 15.41 -8.06
C ASN A 316 17.45 14.23 -8.74
N PHE A 317 17.08 12.98 -8.40
CA PHE A 317 17.60 11.78 -9.06
C PHE A 317 16.81 11.39 -10.31
N TYR A 318 15.65 11.99 -10.56
CA TYR A 318 14.89 11.72 -11.77
C TYR A 318 15.56 12.32 -13.00
N ASN A 319 15.81 11.50 -14.01
CA ASN A 319 16.41 11.93 -15.27
C ASN A 319 15.37 12.53 -16.21
N PRO A 320 15.58 13.75 -16.73
CA PRO A 320 14.75 14.28 -17.80
C PRO A 320 15.06 13.57 -19.12
N SER A 321 14.05 13.04 -19.78
CA SER A 321 14.17 12.48 -21.13
C SER A 321 12.94 12.86 -21.95
N SER A 322 13.09 13.72 -22.95
CA SER A 322 12.01 14.13 -23.87
C SER A 322 10.72 14.58 -23.14
N ASN A 323 10.85 15.40 -22.12
CA ASN A 323 9.76 15.86 -21.24
C ASN A 323 9.15 14.78 -20.31
N ILE A 324 9.76 13.60 -20.24
CA ILE A 324 9.41 12.55 -19.31
C ILE A 324 10.55 12.43 -18.30
N TYR A 325 10.21 12.47 -17.01
CA TYR A 325 11.17 12.22 -15.95
C TYR A 325 11.06 10.78 -15.49
N ASN A 326 12.17 10.07 -15.47
CA ASN A 326 12.23 8.67 -15.04
C ASN A 326 13.37 8.45 -14.05
N LEU A 327 13.22 7.40 -13.26
CA LEU A 327 14.20 6.95 -12.28
C LEU A 327 14.35 5.44 -12.43
N TYR A 328 15.53 4.98 -12.79
CA TYR A 328 15.89 3.56 -12.72
C TYR A 328 16.56 3.29 -11.38
N ILE A 329 16.05 2.31 -10.65
CA ILE A 329 16.58 1.88 -9.35
C ILE A 329 17.06 0.45 -9.49
N LYS A 330 18.26 0.18 -8.99
CA LYS A 330 18.84 -1.16 -8.88
C LYS A 330 19.38 -1.39 -7.47
N SER A 331 19.24 -2.61 -6.97
CA SER A 331 19.80 -3.02 -5.69
C SER A 331 20.55 -4.34 -5.78
N THR A 332 21.43 -4.61 -4.81
CA THR A 332 22.15 -5.88 -4.71
C THR A 332 21.30 -7.02 -4.17
N LYS A 333 20.20 -6.69 -3.48
CA LYS A 333 19.25 -7.63 -2.87
C LYS A 333 17.82 -7.12 -3.06
N PRO A 334 16.79 -7.97 -2.91
CA PRO A 334 15.40 -7.55 -3.09
C PRO A 334 15.02 -6.39 -2.15
N ILE A 335 14.32 -5.41 -2.69
CA ILE A 335 13.83 -4.24 -1.96
C ILE A 335 12.36 -3.98 -2.28
N TYR A 336 11.64 -3.33 -1.36
CA TYR A 336 10.39 -2.67 -1.70
C TYR A 336 10.67 -1.32 -2.35
N VAL A 337 9.86 -0.95 -3.32
CA VAL A 337 9.84 0.39 -3.89
C VAL A 337 8.41 0.91 -3.90
N TYR A 338 8.21 2.08 -3.28
CA TYR A 338 6.96 2.82 -3.33
C TYR A 338 7.22 4.19 -3.95
N GLN A 339 6.29 4.65 -4.76
CA GLN A 339 6.32 6.00 -5.34
C GLN A 339 5.32 6.89 -4.60
N PHE A 340 5.78 8.07 -4.20
CA PHE A 340 4.95 9.17 -3.80
C PHE A 340 4.72 10.05 -5.02
N LEU A 341 3.46 10.27 -5.37
CA LEU A 341 3.05 11.15 -6.45
C LEU A 341 2.70 12.51 -5.86
N ALA A 342 3.18 13.56 -6.51
CA ALA A 342 2.72 14.91 -6.25
C ALA A 342 1.49 15.22 -7.08
N GLY A 343 0.61 16.08 -6.57
CA GLY A 343 -0.51 16.63 -7.31
C GLY A 343 -0.12 17.54 -8.46
N THR A 344 -1.10 18.14 -9.10
CA THR A 344 -0.88 19.08 -10.20
C THR A 344 -0.45 20.45 -9.72
N ASP A 345 0.28 21.18 -10.56
CA ASP A 345 0.60 22.59 -10.37
C ASP A 345 -0.63 23.48 -10.40
N GLY A 346 -0.70 24.42 -9.47
CA GLY A 346 -1.46 25.64 -9.66
C GLY A 346 -0.90 26.49 -10.79
N THR A 347 -1.79 27.17 -11.40
CA THR A 347 -1.47 28.14 -12.47
C THR A 347 -0.76 29.40 -11.93
N ASP A 348 -0.62 29.54 -10.61
CA ASP A 348 -0.07 30.69 -9.92
C ASP A 348 1.38 30.50 -9.44
N GLY A 349 2.00 29.35 -9.75
CA GLY A 349 3.38 29.05 -9.36
C GLY A 349 3.54 28.63 -7.90
N THR A 350 2.46 28.49 -7.14
CA THR A 350 2.52 27.84 -5.83
C THR A 350 2.64 26.34 -6.03
N PRO A 351 3.48 25.66 -5.24
CA PRO A 351 3.55 24.21 -5.28
C PRO A 351 2.16 23.67 -4.94
N GLU A 352 1.56 22.90 -5.84
CA GLU A 352 0.27 22.30 -5.57
C GLU A 352 0.40 20.93 -4.98
N PHE A 353 -0.23 20.82 -3.87
CA PHE A 353 -0.35 19.65 -3.02
C PHE A 353 -1.73 19.04 -3.20
N ALA A 354 -2.33 19.24 -4.37
CA ALA A 354 -3.74 19.02 -4.56
C ALA A 354 -4.13 17.55 -4.48
N THR A 355 -3.27 16.61 -4.79
CA THR A 355 -3.63 15.19 -4.71
C THR A 355 -2.35 14.38 -4.65
N GLY A 356 -1.98 13.96 -3.47
CA GLY A 356 -0.90 13.00 -3.28
C GLY A 356 -1.32 11.60 -3.73
N GLY A 357 -0.34 10.72 -3.92
CA GLY A 357 -0.57 9.30 -4.17
C GLY A 357 0.58 8.48 -3.60
N PHE A 358 0.28 7.26 -3.23
CA PHE A 358 1.25 6.31 -2.71
C PHE A 358 1.02 4.95 -3.36
N ASN A 359 1.98 4.48 -4.15
CA ASN A 359 1.83 3.26 -4.93
C ASN A 359 3.04 2.35 -4.77
N PHE A 360 2.80 1.09 -4.52
CA PHE A 360 3.82 0.05 -4.68
C PHE A 360 4.20 -0.08 -6.16
N ILE A 361 5.49 -0.08 -6.44
CA ILE A 361 6.04 -0.26 -7.79
C ILE A 361 6.50 -1.71 -7.95
N PRO A 362 5.97 -2.46 -8.91
CA PRO A 362 6.43 -3.82 -9.16
C PRO A 362 7.84 -3.84 -9.75
N ALA A 363 8.61 -4.86 -9.43
CA ALA A 363 9.92 -5.07 -10.01
C ALA A 363 9.82 -5.41 -11.51
N LEU A 364 10.88 -5.11 -12.27
CA LEU A 364 10.93 -5.41 -13.72
C LEU A 364 10.96 -6.92 -14.01
N SER A 365 11.39 -7.70 -13.03
CA SER A 365 11.56 -9.15 -13.13
C SER A 365 10.84 -9.86 -11.99
N CYS A 366 9.53 -9.70 -11.88
CA CYS A 366 8.72 -10.45 -10.93
C CYS A 366 7.88 -11.53 -11.62
#